data_89296440eeac894bd19c4100b217fc0c
#
_entry.id   89296440eeac894bd19c4100b217fc0c
#
_cell.length_a   1.000
_cell.length_b   1.000
_cell.length_c   1.000
_cell.angle_alpha   90.00
_cell.angle_beta   90.00
_cell.angle_gamma   90.00
#
_symmetry.space_group_name_H-M   'P 1'
#
loop_
_entity.id
_entity.type
_entity.pdbx_description
1 polymer ?
#
loop_
_entity_poly.entity_id
_entity_poly.type
_entity_poly.pdbx_seq_one_letter_code
_entity_poly.pdbx_strand_id
1 'polypeptide(L)'
;MNELVTDLKALHEETLNNLKSSKASNTIRAYKSDFKDFGAFCAKHGFKSLPTEPKIVALYLTYLSGKDSKMSTLRRRLVSISMIHNIRGIILVQSIR
;
A
#
# COMPACT_ATOMS: atom_id res chain seq x y z
N MET A 1 -13.98 -5.06 -10.09
CA MET A 1 -13.66 -4.26 -8.91
C MET A 1 -13.62 -5.07 -7.65
N ASN A 2 -14.53 -6.01 -7.50
CA ASN A 2 -14.54 -6.87 -6.32
C ASN A 2 -13.29 -7.73 -6.21
N GLU A 3 -12.73 -8.13 -7.34
CA GLU A 3 -11.52 -8.93 -7.34
C GLU A 3 -10.33 -8.17 -6.74
N LEU A 4 -10.18 -6.89 -7.08
CA LEU A 4 -9.09 -6.11 -6.54
C LEU A 4 -9.19 -5.96 -5.03
N VAL A 5 -10.41 -5.73 -4.53
CA VAL A 5 -10.63 -5.60 -3.09
C VAL A 5 -10.35 -6.93 -2.38
N THR A 6 -10.80 -8.04 -2.99
CA THR A 6 -10.58 -9.38 -2.44
C THR A 6 -9.09 -9.72 -2.42
N ASP A 7 -8.37 -9.41 -3.52
CA ASP A 7 -6.95 -9.66 -3.61
C ASP A 7 -6.18 -8.84 -2.56
N LEU A 8 -6.56 -7.59 -2.38
CA LEU A 8 -5.93 -6.72 -1.39
C LEU A 8 -6.13 -7.28 0.02
N LYS A 9 -7.34 -7.73 0.31
CA LYS A 9 -7.66 -8.28 1.62
C LYS A 9 -6.87 -9.56 1.89
N ALA A 10 -6.79 -10.45 0.90
CA ALA A 10 -6.04 -11.70 1.02
C ALA A 10 -4.56 -11.42 1.23
N LEU A 11 -3.99 -10.47 0.47
CA LEU A 11 -2.60 -10.08 0.62
C LEU A 11 -2.34 -9.48 1.99
N HIS A 12 -3.29 -8.70 2.49
CA HIS A 12 -3.20 -8.08 3.79
C HIS A 12 -3.13 -9.14 4.90
N GLU A 13 -4.01 -10.13 4.84
CA GLU A 13 -4.03 -11.20 5.83
C GLU A 13 -2.76 -12.03 5.81
N GLU A 14 -2.28 -12.36 4.62
CA GLU A 14 -1.04 -13.10 4.45
C GLU A 14 0.13 -12.30 5.03
N THR A 15 0.15 -11.00 4.77
CA THR A 15 1.21 -10.13 5.25
C THR A 15 1.19 -10.02 6.78
N LEU A 16 0.00 -9.93 7.37
CA LEU A 16 -0.12 -9.92 8.83
C LEU A 16 0.44 -11.18 9.46
N ASN A 17 0.18 -12.33 8.83
CA ASN A 17 0.74 -13.59 9.32
C ASN A 17 2.25 -13.59 9.24
N ASN A 18 2.81 -13.03 8.17
CA ASN A 18 4.25 -12.91 8.01
C ASN A 18 4.87 -11.98 9.05
N LEU A 19 4.15 -10.93 9.44
CA LEU A 19 4.62 -9.99 10.45
C LEU A 19 4.70 -10.60 11.84
N LYS A 20 4.00 -11.69 12.06
CA LYS A 20 4.07 -12.42 13.33
C LYS A 20 5.29 -13.32 13.41
N SER A 21 6.03 -13.45 12.32
CA SER A 21 7.22 -14.28 12.26
C SER A 21 8.44 -13.49 12.71
N SER A 22 9.59 -14.18 12.77
CA SER A 22 10.85 -13.58 13.20
C SER A 22 11.39 -12.51 12.26
N LYS A 23 10.84 -12.37 11.06
CA LYS A 23 11.29 -11.39 10.07
C LYS A 23 10.45 -10.11 10.07
N ALA A 24 9.62 -9.93 11.08
CA ALA A 24 8.68 -8.81 11.11
C ALA A 24 9.35 -7.45 11.00
N SER A 25 10.47 -7.24 11.68
CA SER A 25 11.13 -5.92 11.67
C SER A 25 11.66 -5.54 10.29
N ASN A 26 12.23 -6.49 9.55
CA ASN A 26 12.71 -6.24 8.20
C ASN A 26 11.56 -5.96 7.25
N THR A 27 10.45 -6.66 7.42
CA THR A 27 9.26 -6.48 6.61
C THR A 27 8.67 -5.10 6.83
N ILE A 28 8.58 -4.66 8.08
CA ILE A 28 8.06 -3.33 8.42
C ILE A 28 8.97 -2.24 7.83
N ARG A 29 10.27 -2.45 7.90
CA ARG A 29 11.23 -1.49 7.32
C ARG A 29 11.02 -1.35 5.81
N ALA A 30 10.80 -2.47 5.13
CA ALA A 30 10.54 -2.45 3.70
C ALA A 30 9.25 -1.69 3.38
N TYR A 31 8.21 -1.90 4.17
CA TYR A 31 6.94 -1.19 3.97
C TYR A 31 7.10 0.31 4.19
N LYS A 32 7.86 0.70 5.20
CA LYS A 32 8.11 2.12 5.46
C LYS A 32 8.88 2.76 4.31
N SER A 33 9.85 2.04 3.76
CA SER A 33 10.62 2.53 2.61
C SER A 33 9.73 2.72 1.40
N ASP A 34 8.88 1.75 1.11
CA ASP A 34 7.94 1.84 0.00
C ASP A 34 6.95 2.98 0.20
N PHE A 35 6.46 3.12 1.42
CA PHE A 35 5.50 4.17 1.74
C PHE A 35 6.12 5.57 1.60
N LYS A 36 7.39 5.69 1.88
CA LYS A 36 8.10 6.96 1.72
C LYS A 36 8.03 7.43 0.27
N ASP A 37 8.15 6.50 -0.68
CA ASP A 37 8.03 6.83 -2.10
C ASP A 37 6.62 7.32 -2.43
N PHE A 38 5.60 6.66 -1.89
CA PHE A 38 4.22 7.10 -2.06
C PHE A 38 4.00 8.49 -1.45
N GLY A 39 4.57 8.72 -0.27
CA GLY A 39 4.48 10.00 0.39
C GLY A 39 5.06 11.13 -0.44
N ALA A 40 6.20 10.87 -1.10
CA ALA A 40 6.81 11.85 -1.98
C ALA A 40 5.91 12.16 -3.18
N PHE A 41 5.28 11.14 -3.75
CA PHE A 41 4.32 11.31 -4.84
C PHE A 41 3.16 12.19 -4.38
N CYS A 42 2.60 11.90 -3.21
CA CYS A 42 1.48 12.68 -2.68
C CYS A 42 1.87 14.13 -2.42
N ALA A 43 3.02 14.35 -1.83
CA ALA A 43 3.50 15.69 -1.53
C ALA A 43 3.68 16.51 -2.80
N LYS A 44 4.21 15.88 -3.85
CA LYS A 44 4.42 16.53 -5.13
C LYS A 44 3.12 16.99 -5.76
N HIS A 45 2.05 16.23 -5.57
CA HIS A 45 0.77 16.49 -6.21
C HIS A 45 -0.28 17.10 -5.28
N GLY A 46 0.10 17.44 -4.05
CA GLY A 46 -0.81 18.06 -3.11
C GLY A 46 -1.83 17.10 -2.51
N PHE A 47 -1.52 15.81 -2.49
CA PHE A 47 -2.40 14.80 -1.92
C PHE A 47 -1.95 14.45 -0.50
N LYS A 48 -2.90 13.97 0.29
CA LYS A 48 -2.61 13.48 1.63
C LYS A 48 -2.25 12.01 1.56
N SER A 49 -1.11 11.64 2.15
CA SER A 49 -0.62 10.26 2.08
C SER A 49 -1.11 9.38 3.23
N LEU A 50 -1.43 9.97 4.38
CA LEU A 50 -1.82 9.21 5.57
C LEU A 50 -2.81 10.02 6.40
N PRO A 51 -4.09 9.66 6.45
CA PRO A 51 -4.71 8.60 5.63
C PRO A 51 -4.87 9.05 4.18
N THR A 52 -4.82 8.11 3.26
CA THR A 52 -5.04 8.42 1.86
C THR A 52 -6.36 7.81 1.39
N GLU A 53 -6.82 8.23 0.22
CA GLU A 53 -8.03 7.69 -0.38
C GLU A 53 -7.68 6.65 -1.44
N PRO A 54 -8.54 5.66 -1.68
CA PRO A 54 -8.28 4.64 -2.68
C PRO A 54 -7.99 5.20 -4.07
N LYS A 55 -8.66 6.29 -4.45
CA LYS A 55 -8.43 6.91 -5.76
C LYS A 55 -7.01 7.45 -5.89
N ILE A 56 -6.42 7.92 -4.80
CA ILE A 56 -5.05 8.43 -4.81
C ILE A 56 -4.07 7.28 -4.99
N VAL A 57 -4.34 6.16 -4.35
CA VAL A 57 -3.53 4.95 -4.52
C VAL A 57 -3.59 4.50 -5.99
N ALA A 58 -4.78 4.53 -6.58
CA ALA A 58 -4.94 4.16 -7.99
C ALA A 58 -4.14 5.06 -8.92
N LEU A 59 -4.13 6.36 -8.63
CA LEU A 59 -3.33 7.32 -9.41
C LEU A 59 -1.84 7.02 -9.29
N TYR A 60 -1.39 6.72 -8.08
CA TYR A 60 0.01 6.38 -7.84
C TYR A 60 0.41 5.11 -8.61
N LEU A 61 -0.42 4.08 -8.56
CA LEU A 61 -0.12 2.84 -9.26
C LEU A 61 -0.13 3.06 -10.77
N THR A 62 -1.03 3.89 -11.28
CA THR A 62 -1.05 4.26 -12.69
C THR A 62 0.25 4.98 -13.08
N TYR A 63 0.70 5.88 -12.23
CA TYR A 63 1.96 6.59 -12.44
C TYR A 63 3.14 5.62 -12.51
N LEU A 64 3.20 4.66 -11.59
CA LEU A 64 4.25 3.66 -11.59
C LEU A 64 4.18 2.76 -12.82
N SER A 65 2.97 2.41 -13.23
CA SER A 65 2.77 1.60 -14.42
C SER A 65 3.32 2.29 -15.66
N GLY A 66 3.16 3.60 -15.74
CA GLY A 66 3.71 4.39 -16.84
C GLY A 66 5.24 4.44 -16.86
N LYS A 67 5.87 4.06 -15.76
CA LYS A 67 7.34 4.00 -15.65
C LYS A 67 7.87 2.59 -15.84
N ASP A 68 7.12 1.73 -16.48
CA ASP A 68 7.49 0.34 -16.74
C ASP A 68 7.70 -0.50 -15.47
N SER A 69 7.02 -0.14 -14.40
CA SER A 69 7.08 -0.95 -13.19
C SER A 69 6.39 -2.29 -13.41
N LYS A 70 6.98 -3.34 -12.89
CA LYS A 70 6.43 -4.68 -13.01
C LYS A 70 5.21 -4.84 -12.12
N MET A 71 4.33 -5.76 -12.50
CA MET A 71 3.12 -6.04 -11.71
C MET A 71 3.46 -6.41 -10.26
N SER A 72 4.54 -7.15 -10.06
CA SER A 72 4.98 -7.52 -8.71
C SER A 72 5.36 -6.30 -7.88
N THR A 73 5.96 -5.29 -8.52
CA THR A 73 6.30 -4.04 -7.87
C THR A 73 5.04 -3.28 -7.48
N LEU A 74 4.05 -3.21 -8.38
CA LEU A 74 2.80 -2.54 -8.10
C LEU A 74 2.08 -3.19 -6.92
N ARG A 75 2.05 -4.51 -6.89
CA ARG A 75 1.45 -5.25 -5.78
C ARG A 75 2.14 -4.95 -4.47
N ARG A 76 3.47 -4.97 -4.48
CA ARG A 76 4.23 -4.71 -3.26
C ARG A 76 3.96 -3.30 -2.73
N ARG A 77 3.91 -2.32 -3.62
CA ARG A 77 3.63 -0.94 -3.23
C ARG A 77 2.24 -0.80 -2.63
N LEU A 78 1.26 -1.47 -3.24
CA LEU A 78 -0.10 -1.46 -2.74
C LEU A 78 -0.18 -2.06 -1.34
N VAL A 79 0.48 -3.19 -1.14
CA VAL A 79 0.51 -3.84 0.17
C VAL A 79 1.19 -2.94 1.20
N SER A 80 2.30 -2.30 0.82
CA SER A 80 3.02 -1.41 1.73
C SER A 80 2.15 -0.25 2.21
N ILE A 81 1.41 0.38 1.30
CA ILE A 81 0.51 1.47 1.64
C ILE A 81 -0.57 0.97 2.60
N SER A 82 -1.16 -0.16 2.28
CA SER A 82 -2.21 -0.75 3.11
C SER A 82 -1.70 -1.11 4.51
N MET A 83 -0.52 -1.69 4.60
CA MET A 83 0.04 -2.11 5.87
C MET A 83 0.42 -0.93 6.77
N ILE A 84 0.94 0.13 6.19
CA ILE A 84 1.26 1.33 6.98
C ILE A 84 -0.03 1.92 7.55
N HIS A 85 -1.12 1.95 6.77
CA HIS A 85 -2.40 2.41 7.28
C HIS A 85 -2.91 1.51 8.39
N ASN A 86 -2.76 0.21 8.22
CA ASN A 86 -3.22 -0.76 9.22
C ASN A 86 -2.44 -0.62 10.53
N ILE A 87 -1.13 -0.44 10.45
CA ILE A 87 -0.28 -0.27 11.62
C ILE A 87 -0.69 0.98 12.41
N ARG A 88 -1.14 2.01 11.70
CA ARG A 88 -1.61 3.24 12.33
C ARG A 88 -3.07 3.17 12.79
N GLY A 89 -3.71 2.02 12.65
CA GLY A 89 -5.11 1.86 13.01
C GLY A 89 -6.08 2.43 12.00
N ILE A 90 -5.63 2.67 10.77
CA ILE A 90 -6.46 3.20 9.68
C ILE A 90 -6.73 2.08 8.71
N ILE A 91 -8.01 1.79 8.46
CA ILE A 91 -8.38 0.71 7.56
C ILE A 91 -8.75 1.28 6.20
N LEU A 92 -7.82 1.20 5.27
CA LEU A 92 -7.99 1.74 3.92
C LEU A 92 -9.16 1.11 3.19
N VAL A 93 -9.36 -0.19 3.36
CA VAL A 93 -10.43 -0.92 2.68
C VAL A 93 -11.81 -0.35 3.01
N GLN A 94 -12.00 0.13 4.22
CA GLN A 94 -13.28 0.72 4.61
C GLN A 94 -13.58 2.02 3.89
N SER A 95 -12.56 2.69 3.41
CA SER A 95 -12.73 3.95 2.69
C SER A 95 -13.32 3.77 1.30
N ILE A 96 -13.41 2.55 0.84
CA ILE A 96 -13.89 2.24 -0.52
C ILE A 96 -15.41 2.27 -0.61
N ARG A 97 -16.09 2.27 0.49
CA ARG A 97 -17.55 2.28 0.49
C ARG A 97 -18.14 3.54 -0.10
#